data_2c8cbb85c6b75d0f88fb12beca607fcf
#
_entry.id   2c8cbb85c6b75d0f88fb12beca607fcf
#
_cell.length_a   1.000
_cell.length_b   1.000
_cell.length_c   1.000
_cell.angle_alpha   90.00
_cell.angle_beta   90.00
_cell.angle_gamma   90.00
#
_symmetry.space_group_name_H-M   'P 1'
#
loop_
_entity.id
_entity.type
_entity.pdbx_description
1 polymer ?
#
loop_
_entity_poly.entity_id
_entity_poly.type
_entity_poly.pdbx_seq_one_letter_code
_entity_poly.pdbx_strand_id
1 'polypeptide(L)' 'MAITGTVKFFNYDRGYGFISKDAGGADAFVHVSAVEAAGLPGLNKDERVSYELETNAQGKTSAINLQAAS' A
#
# COMPACT_ATOMS: atom_id res chain seq x y z
N MET A 1 8.11 10.37 -5.87
CA MET A 1 6.95 10.47 -6.75
C MET A 1 5.88 9.49 -6.33
N ALA A 2 4.64 9.93 -6.33
CA ALA A 2 3.54 9.05 -5.94
C ALA A 2 3.25 8.04 -7.05
N ILE A 3 2.96 6.81 -6.63
CA ILE A 3 2.59 5.72 -7.50
C ILE A 3 1.12 5.43 -7.25
N THR A 4 0.36 5.17 -8.29
CA THR A 4 -1.05 4.84 -8.13
C THR A 4 -1.26 3.35 -8.35
N GLY A 5 -2.13 2.74 -7.57
CA GLY A 5 -2.45 1.33 -7.69
C GLY A 5 -3.81 1.00 -7.12
N THR A 6 -4.14 -0.28 -7.21
CA THR A 6 -5.41 -0.83 -6.72
C THR A 6 -5.11 -1.87 -5.64
N VAL A 7 -5.79 -1.77 -4.51
CA VAL A 7 -5.60 -2.73 -3.42
C VAL A 7 -6.07 -4.10 -3.87
N LYS A 8 -5.17 -5.08 -3.82
CA LYS A 8 -5.51 -6.46 -4.13
C LYS A 8 -6.26 -7.11 -2.98
N PHE A 9 -5.70 -6.97 -1.78
CA PHE A 9 -6.35 -7.40 -0.55
C PHE A 9 -5.62 -6.77 0.63
N PHE A 10 -6.27 -6.76 1.77
CA PHE A 10 -5.64 -6.37 3.02
C PHE A 10 -6.14 -7.29 4.13
N ASN A 11 -5.21 -7.90 4.85
CA ASN A 11 -5.52 -8.84 5.93
C ASN A 11 -5.30 -8.15 7.26
N TYR A 12 -6.39 -7.74 7.91
CA TYR A 12 -6.32 -7.02 9.18
C TYR A 12 -5.82 -7.90 10.32
N ASP A 13 -6.08 -9.19 10.26
CA ASP A 13 -5.63 -10.11 11.30
C ASP A 13 -4.11 -10.22 11.30
N ARG A 14 -3.49 -10.15 10.14
CA ARG A 14 -2.04 -10.23 10.01
C ARG A 14 -1.38 -8.88 9.89
N GLY A 15 -2.15 -7.83 9.63
CA GLY A 15 -1.66 -6.47 9.57
C GLY A 15 -0.88 -6.12 8.31
N TYR A 16 -1.21 -6.70 7.17
CA TYR A 16 -0.55 -6.37 5.92
C TYR A 16 -1.47 -6.64 4.73
N GLY A 17 -1.06 -6.11 3.58
CA GLY A 17 -1.77 -6.34 2.33
C GLY A 17 -0.87 -6.06 1.15
N PHE A 18 -1.44 -6.12 -0.05
CA PHE A 18 -0.72 -5.88 -1.29
C PHE A 18 -1.52 -4.97 -2.19
N ILE A 19 -0.80 -4.11 -2.90
CA ILE A 19 -1.37 -3.16 -3.87
C ILE A 19 -0.82 -3.51 -5.24
N SER A 20 -1.71 -3.67 -6.21
CA SER A 20 -1.33 -3.91 -7.60
C SER A 20 -1.01 -2.57 -8.25
N LYS A 21 0.21 -2.41 -8.76
CA LYS A 21 0.62 -1.16 -9.41
C LYS A 21 -0.08 -0.99 -10.74
N ASP A 22 -0.54 0.22 -11.04
CA ASP A 22 -1.15 0.52 -12.33
C ASP A 22 -0.17 0.30 -13.48
N ALA A 23 1.09 0.59 -13.25
CA ALA A 23 2.14 0.43 -14.25
C ALA A 23 2.54 -1.03 -14.46
N GLY A 24 2.01 -1.93 -13.64
CA GLY A 24 2.38 -3.35 -13.70
C GLY A 24 3.60 -3.65 -12.86
N GLY A 25 4.06 -4.89 -12.95
CA GLY A 25 5.21 -5.36 -12.17
C GLY A 25 4.77 -6.02 -10.87
N ALA A 26 5.71 -6.14 -9.93
CA ALA A 26 5.44 -6.79 -8.65
C ALA A 26 4.50 -5.95 -7.79
N ASP A 27 3.67 -6.63 -7.02
CA ASP A 27 2.75 -5.95 -6.10
C ASP A 27 3.54 -5.23 -5.00
N ALA A 28 3.00 -4.12 -4.53
CA ALA A 28 3.58 -3.37 -3.43
C ALA A 28 3.05 -3.91 -2.10
N PHE A 29 3.96 -4.21 -1.19
CA PHE A 29 3.59 -4.63 0.16
C PHE A 29 3.19 -3.40 0.98
N VAL A 30 2.12 -3.52 1.77
CA VAL A 30 1.69 -2.44 2.66
C VAL A 30 1.43 -3.02 4.05
N HIS A 31 2.01 -2.38 5.06
CA HIS A 31 1.82 -2.78 6.45
C HIS A 31 0.75 -1.91 7.10
N VAL A 32 0.05 -2.46 8.10
CA VAL A 32 -1.03 -1.73 8.78
C VAL A 32 -0.54 -0.42 9.39
N SER A 33 0.72 -0.37 9.84
CA SER A 33 1.28 0.86 10.39
C SER A 33 1.30 1.99 9.38
N ALA A 34 1.53 1.67 8.10
CA ALA A 34 1.51 2.68 7.05
C ALA A 34 0.09 3.22 6.82
N VAL A 35 -0.91 2.35 6.92
CA VAL A 35 -2.31 2.76 6.80
C VAL A 35 -2.70 3.68 7.95
N GLU A 36 -2.30 3.34 9.16
CA GLU A 36 -2.57 4.15 10.34
C GLU A 36 -1.86 5.49 10.27
N ALA A 37 -0.59 5.49 9.84
CA ALA A 37 0.18 6.72 9.70
C ALA A 37 -0.43 7.66 8.67
N ALA A 38 -1.10 7.12 7.66
CA ALA A 38 -1.78 7.91 6.65
C ALA A 38 -3.14 8.45 7.11
N GLY A 39 -3.59 8.02 8.29
CA GLY A 39 -4.89 8.44 8.81
C GLY A 39 -6.07 7.80 8.11
N LEU A 40 -5.84 6.69 7.41
CA LEU A 40 -6.90 5.99 6.71
C LEU A 40 -7.60 5.01 7.65
N PRO A 41 -8.93 4.83 7.48
CA PRO A 41 -9.66 3.87 8.31
C PRO A 41 -9.34 2.42 7.96
N GLY A 42 -8.67 2.19 6.83
CA GLY A 42 -8.30 0.87 6.36
C GLY A 42 -8.24 0.86 4.86
N LEU A 43 -7.95 -0.29 4.29
CA LEU A 43 -7.93 -0.47 2.84
C LEU A 43 -8.92 -1.56 2.47
N ASN A 44 -9.72 -1.29 1.44
CA ASN A 44 -10.68 -2.26 0.92
C ASN A 44 -10.18 -2.83 -0.39
N LYS A 45 -10.57 -4.08 -0.67
CA LYS A 45 -10.25 -4.70 -1.94
C LYS A 45 -10.77 -3.83 -3.08
N ASP A 46 -9.95 -3.69 -4.12
CA ASP A 46 -10.22 -2.90 -5.32
C ASP A 46 -10.25 -1.39 -5.08
N GLU A 47 -9.86 -0.94 -3.90
CA GLU A 47 -9.76 0.49 -3.62
C GLU A 47 -8.54 1.08 -4.33
N ARG A 48 -8.73 2.28 -4.91
CA ARG A 48 -7.63 3.00 -5.58
C ARG A 48 -6.88 3.84 -4.57
N VAL A 49 -5.56 3.72 -4.57
CA VAL A 49 -4.71 4.48 -3.65
C VAL A 49 -3.49 5.00 -4.39
N SER A 50 -2.95 6.11 -3.90
CA SER A 50 -1.63 6.56 -4.28
C SER A 50 -0.68 6.34 -3.10
N TYR A 51 0.58 6.08 -3.41
CA TYR A 51 1.56 5.76 -2.39
C TYR A 51 2.97 5.98 -2.92
N GLU A 52 3.93 5.91 -2.00
CA GLU A 52 5.34 5.91 -2.37
C GLU A 52 5.95 4.60 -1.90
N LEU A 53 7.08 4.23 -2.48
CA LEU A 53 7.78 3.01 -2.10
C LEU A 53 9.02 3.38 -1.29
N GLU A 54 9.25 2.64 -0.21
CA GLU A 54 10.43 2.80 0.62
C GLU A 54 11.07 1.43 0.80
N THR A 55 12.40 1.37 0.64
CA THR A 55 13.15 0.15 0.88
C THR A 55 13.85 0.29 2.24
N ASN A 56 13.61 -0.66 3.14
CA ASN A 56 14.21 -0.63 4.47
C ASN A 56 15.65 -1.19 4.44
N ALA A 57 16.31 -1.17 5.61
CA ALA A 57 17.69 -1.63 5.74
C ALA A 57 17.86 -3.11 5.39
N GLN A 58 16.79 -3.88 5.41
CA GLN A 58 16.82 -5.31 5.06
C GLN A 58 16.56 -5.56 3.58
N GLY A 59 16.41 -4.49 2.80
CA GLY A 59 16.15 -4.59 1.37
C GLY A 59 14.70 -4.86 1.00
N LYS A 60 13.79 -4.78 1.95
CA LYS A 60 12.35 -4.98 1.68
C LYS A 60 11.69 -3.67 1.34
N THR A 61 10.92 -3.67 0.25
CA THR A 61 10.21 -2.49 -0.22
C THR A 61 8.76 -2.54 0.23
N SER A 62 8.27 -1.43 0.75
CA SER A 62 6.88 -1.32 1.21
C SER A 62 6.28 0.01 0.79
N ALA A 63 4.95 0.04 0.74
CA ALA A 63 4.21 1.26 0.40
C ALA A 63 4.08 2.14 1.64
N ILE A 64 4.35 3.43 1.45
CA ILE A 64 4.22 4.44 2.50
C ILE A 64 3.49 5.65 1.93
N ASN A 65 3.14 6.60 2.80
CA ASN A 65 2.48 7.85 2.41
C ASN A 65 1.22 7.59 1.59
N LEU A 66 0.39 6.68 2.09
CA LEU A 66 -0.83 6.26 1.41
C LEU A 66 -1.87 7.38 1.38
N GLN A 67 -2.54 7.53 0.25
CA GLN A 67 -3.63 8.48 0.08
C GLN A 67 -4.69 7.85 -0.82
N ALA A 68 -5.96 8.23 -0.58
CA ALA A 68 -7.03 7.81 -1.46
C ALA A 68 -6.85 8.45 -2.83
N ALA A 69 -6.93 7.65 -3.88
CA ALA A 69 -6.65 8.11 -5.25
C ALA A 69 -7.91 8.17 -6.12
N SER A 70 -9.06 7.98 -5.55
CA SER A 70 -10.32 7.99 -6.28
C SER A 70 -10.80 9.40 -6.58
#